data_bc8b9f45446da2125042902220c88689
#
_entry.id   bc8b9f45446da2125042902220c88689
#
_cell.length_a   1.000
_cell.length_b   1.000
_cell.length_c   1.000
_cell.angle_alpha   90.00
_cell.angle_beta   90.00
_cell.angle_gamma   90.00
#
_symmetry.space_group_name_H-M   'P 1'
#
loop_
_entity.id
_entity.type
_entity.pdbx_description
1 polymer ?
#
loop_
_entity_poly.entity_id
_entity_poly.type
_entity_poly.pdbx_seq_one_letter_code
_entity_poly.pdbx_strand_id
1 'polypeptide(L)'
;MKQILYILFSFGTLFSFAQKIDTTVLSDEAKQAVARLEGYRQRVLKGESMATLATLYTEDPGSAKTGGRYDGITRGMFVPEFEAVAFKLKAGEVSEIFETTYGYHFVQLVAIRGDVIDVRHILITPKTNSK
;
A
#
# COMPACT_ATOMS: atom_id res chain seq x y z
N MET A 1 30.18 24.89 -12.09
CA MET A 1 29.91 24.56 -11.90
C MET A 1 29.00 24.16 -11.59
N LYS A 2 28.53 24.09 -11.46
CA LYS A 2 27.75 23.77 -11.12
C LYS A 2 27.11 22.75 -11.40
N GLN A 3 27.02 22.14 -11.67
CA GLN A 3 26.54 21.20 -12.05
C GLN A 3 26.24 20.24 -11.34
N ILE A 4 26.37 20.25 -10.74
CA ILE A 4 26.34 19.37 -9.94
C ILE A 4 25.21 19.06 -9.46
N LEU A 5 24.67 19.73 -9.30
CA LEU A 5 23.57 19.61 -8.82
C LEU A 5 22.80 18.74 -9.38
N TYR A 6 22.64 18.75 -10.20
CA TYR A 6 21.79 18.04 -10.80
C TYR A 6 21.77 16.75 -10.47
N ILE A 7 22.48 16.63 -10.21
CA ILE A 7 22.69 15.41 -9.99
C ILE A 7 21.85 14.96 -9.10
N LEU A 8 21.69 15.60 -8.41
CA LEU A 8 20.92 15.31 -7.55
C LEU A 8 19.76 15.02 -7.92
N PHE A 9 19.45 15.56 -8.48
CA PHE A 9 18.29 15.33 -8.82
C PHE A 9 18.07 14.25 -9.35
N SER A 10 18.63 14.19 -9.71
CA SER A 10 18.57 13.12 -10.44
C SER A 10 18.26 12.14 -9.54
N PHE A 11 18.39 12.37 -8.56
CA PHE A 11 18.11 11.56 -7.73
C PHE A 11 16.86 11.48 -7.57
N GLY A 12 16.47 12.39 -7.91
CA GLY A 12 15.18 12.37 -7.80
C GLY A 12 14.70 11.15 -8.35
N THR A 13 15.26 10.88 -9.16
CA THR A 13 14.93 9.76 -9.78
C THR A 13 14.77 8.68 -8.94
N LEU A 14 15.44 8.68 -8.02
CA LEU A 14 15.39 7.61 -7.36
C LEU A 14 14.16 7.36 -6.85
N PHE A 15 13.45 8.27 -6.68
CA PHE A 15 12.30 8.08 -6.10
C PHE A 15 11.30 7.62 -6.91
N SER A 16 11.58 7.45 -8.01
CA SER A 16 10.52 7.05 -8.84
C SER A 16 9.92 5.78 -8.33
N PHE A 17 10.50 5.12 -7.44
CA PHE A 17 9.90 3.94 -7.04
C PHE A 17 8.78 4.23 -6.17
N ALA A 18 8.74 5.26 -5.50
CA ALA A 18 7.69 5.53 -4.57
C ALA A 18 6.63 6.36 -5.22
N GLN A 19 6.28 6.03 -6.41
CA GLN A 19 5.32 6.82 -7.10
C GLN A 19 3.97 6.74 -6.50
N LYS A 20 3.34 7.87 -6.33
CA LYS A 20 1.96 7.92 -5.90
C LYS A 20 1.04 7.68 -7.08
N ILE A 21 -0.14 7.20 -6.81
CA ILE A 21 -1.14 7.01 -7.84
C ILE A 21 -1.55 8.36 -8.39
N ASP A 22 -1.59 8.45 -9.71
CA ASP A 22 -2.08 9.65 -10.37
C ASP A 22 -3.60 9.59 -10.39
N THR A 23 -4.21 10.33 -9.49
CA THR A 23 -5.65 10.26 -9.34
C THR A 23 -6.39 11.00 -10.46
N THR A 24 -5.69 11.80 -11.27
CA THR A 24 -6.38 12.56 -12.30
C THR A 24 -6.95 11.69 -13.40
N VAL A 25 -6.42 10.47 -13.58
CA VAL A 25 -6.88 9.56 -14.61
C VAL A 25 -7.86 8.51 -14.11
N LEU A 26 -8.24 8.58 -12.83
CA LEU A 26 -9.12 7.57 -12.25
C LEU A 26 -10.58 7.94 -12.41
N SER A 27 -11.44 6.94 -12.39
CA SER A 27 -12.88 7.17 -12.32
C SER A 27 -13.24 7.81 -10.97
N ASP A 28 -14.45 8.35 -10.88
CA ASP A 28 -14.88 8.95 -9.61
C ASP A 28 -14.93 7.91 -8.50
N GLU A 29 -15.38 6.69 -8.81
CA GLU A 29 -15.43 5.63 -7.80
C GLU A 29 -14.02 5.26 -7.32
N ALA A 30 -13.07 5.20 -8.24
CA ALA A 30 -11.68 4.91 -7.87
C ALA A 30 -11.09 6.06 -7.06
N LYS A 31 -11.40 7.31 -7.41
CA LYS A 31 -10.92 8.45 -6.63
C LYS A 31 -11.45 8.39 -5.19
N GLN A 32 -12.72 8.00 -5.02
CA GLN A 32 -13.29 7.88 -3.69
C GLN A 32 -12.63 6.76 -2.90
N ALA A 33 -12.34 5.63 -3.53
CA ALA A 33 -11.66 4.54 -2.84
C ALA A 33 -10.27 4.96 -2.39
N VAL A 34 -9.51 5.62 -3.27
CA VAL A 34 -8.17 6.09 -2.94
C VAL A 34 -8.22 7.13 -1.83
N ALA A 35 -9.19 8.04 -1.88
CA ALA A 35 -9.31 9.08 -0.85
C ALA A 35 -9.63 8.48 0.52
N ARG A 36 -10.54 7.50 0.56
CA ARG A 36 -10.84 6.82 1.82
C ARG A 36 -9.61 6.12 2.35
N LEU A 37 -8.92 5.42 1.48
CA LEU A 37 -7.76 4.65 1.89
C LEU A 37 -6.64 5.57 2.37
N GLU A 38 -6.44 6.69 1.69
CA GLU A 38 -5.43 7.65 2.12
C GLU A 38 -5.77 8.23 3.51
N GLY A 39 -7.05 8.42 3.79
CA GLY A 39 -7.47 8.84 5.12
C GLY A 39 -7.05 7.84 6.19
N TYR A 40 -7.27 6.55 5.95
CA TYR A 40 -6.84 5.52 6.89
C TYR A 40 -5.32 5.48 7.00
N ARG A 41 -4.64 5.60 5.87
CA ARG A 41 -3.18 5.59 5.87
C ARG A 41 -2.62 6.73 6.73
N GLN A 42 -3.17 7.92 6.60
CA GLN A 42 -2.72 9.06 7.42
C GLN A 42 -2.96 8.80 8.90
N ARG A 43 -4.06 8.15 9.25
CA ARG A 43 -4.33 7.81 10.64
C ARG A 43 -3.28 6.85 11.19
N VAL A 44 -2.88 5.87 10.39
CA VAL A 44 -1.83 4.93 10.79
C VAL A 44 -0.51 5.68 10.96
N LEU A 45 -0.19 6.56 10.03
CA LEU A 45 1.06 7.32 10.12
C LEU A 45 1.09 8.23 11.35
N LYS A 46 -0.07 8.62 11.87
CA LYS A 46 -0.16 9.44 13.07
C LYS A 46 -0.25 8.62 14.34
N GLY A 47 -0.18 7.30 14.23
CA GLY A 47 -0.07 6.44 15.41
C GLY A 47 -1.29 5.60 15.74
N GLU A 48 -2.36 5.68 14.94
CA GLU A 48 -3.50 4.82 15.21
C GLU A 48 -3.20 3.38 14.82
N SER A 49 -3.89 2.45 15.44
CA SER A 49 -3.67 1.03 15.21
C SER A 49 -4.17 0.63 13.84
N MET A 50 -3.25 0.20 12.97
CA MET A 50 -3.62 -0.31 11.67
C MET A 50 -4.44 -1.59 11.78
N ALA A 51 -4.17 -2.39 12.80
CA ALA A 51 -4.96 -3.60 13.02
C ALA A 51 -6.42 -3.27 13.25
N THR A 52 -6.70 -2.25 14.05
CA THR A 52 -8.06 -1.82 14.32
C THR A 52 -8.71 -1.27 13.06
N LEU A 53 -8.00 -0.44 12.32
CA LEU A 53 -8.57 0.13 11.09
C LEU A 53 -8.83 -0.95 10.05
N ALA A 54 -7.93 -1.93 9.94
CA ALA A 54 -8.13 -3.03 9.01
C ALA A 54 -9.36 -3.84 9.40
N THR A 55 -9.51 -4.16 10.68
CA THR A 55 -10.68 -4.91 11.14
C THR A 55 -11.98 -4.19 10.81
N LEU A 56 -11.98 -2.87 10.95
CA LEU A 56 -13.20 -2.10 10.73
C LEU A 56 -13.48 -1.81 9.26
N TYR A 57 -12.44 -1.63 8.45
CA TYR A 57 -12.65 -1.04 7.14
C TYR A 57 -12.12 -1.82 5.96
N THR A 58 -11.25 -2.81 6.15
CA THR A 58 -10.74 -3.53 5.00
C THR A 58 -11.84 -4.29 4.28
N GLU A 59 -11.75 -4.32 2.98
CA GLU A 59 -12.69 -5.08 2.17
C GLU A 59 -12.06 -6.40 1.70
N ASP A 60 -11.00 -6.84 2.37
CA ASP A 60 -10.40 -8.14 2.11
C ASP A 60 -10.92 -9.14 3.15
N PRO A 61 -11.84 -10.02 2.76
CA PRO A 61 -12.39 -10.97 3.74
C PRO A 61 -11.34 -11.95 4.25
N GLY A 62 -10.25 -12.15 3.51
CA GLY A 62 -9.23 -13.10 3.91
C GLY A 62 -8.42 -12.65 5.12
N SER A 63 -8.38 -11.36 5.40
CA SER A 63 -7.59 -10.84 6.52
C SER A 63 -8.36 -9.92 7.44
N ALA A 64 -9.65 -9.69 7.19
CA ALA A 64 -10.41 -8.74 8.01
C ALA A 64 -10.39 -9.15 9.48
N LYS A 65 -10.58 -10.42 9.78
CA LYS A 65 -10.67 -10.87 11.16
C LYS A 65 -9.33 -10.89 11.87
N THR A 66 -8.24 -10.83 11.12
CA THR A 66 -6.89 -10.81 11.71
C THR A 66 -6.27 -9.43 11.62
N GLY A 67 -7.07 -8.40 11.49
CA GLY A 67 -6.57 -7.04 11.43
C GLY A 67 -5.72 -6.76 10.20
N GLY A 68 -6.08 -7.38 9.08
CA GLY A 68 -5.36 -7.20 7.83
C GLY A 68 -4.08 -8.00 7.71
N ARG A 69 -3.84 -8.96 8.61
CA ARG A 69 -2.55 -9.62 8.73
C ARG A 69 -2.42 -10.84 7.83
N TYR A 70 -1.28 -10.94 7.17
CA TYR A 70 -0.85 -12.16 6.51
C TYR A 70 0.57 -12.45 6.94
N ASP A 71 0.81 -13.61 7.50
CA ASP A 71 2.13 -14.01 7.95
C ASP A 71 2.74 -15.05 7.02
N GLY A 72 4.03 -15.06 6.94
CA GLY A 72 4.71 -16.11 6.22
C GLY A 72 4.63 -16.00 4.70
N ILE A 73 4.64 -14.80 4.17
CA ILE A 73 4.55 -14.60 2.74
C ILE A 73 5.91 -14.80 2.11
N THR A 74 5.98 -15.66 1.10
CA THR A 74 7.15 -15.80 0.25
C THR A 74 6.78 -15.32 -1.14
N ARG A 75 7.79 -15.05 -1.97
CA ARG A 75 7.54 -14.57 -3.33
C ARG A 75 6.77 -15.62 -4.12
N GLY A 76 5.82 -15.14 -4.91
CA GLY A 76 4.96 -15.99 -5.71
C GLY A 76 3.62 -16.32 -5.07
N MET A 77 3.41 -15.93 -3.81
CA MET A 77 2.16 -16.26 -3.13
C MET A 77 1.06 -15.25 -3.39
N PHE A 78 1.43 -14.00 -3.67
CA PHE A 78 0.45 -12.94 -3.87
C PHE A 78 0.59 -12.37 -5.28
N VAL A 79 -0.33 -11.50 -5.69
CA VAL A 79 -0.23 -10.91 -7.03
C VAL A 79 1.03 -10.07 -7.13
N PRO A 80 1.61 -9.98 -8.33
CA PRO A 80 2.90 -9.30 -8.50
C PRO A 80 2.91 -7.85 -8.02
N GLU A 81 1.81 -7.13 -8.20
CA GLU A 81 1.76 -5.73 -7.80
C GLU A 81 1.88 -5.58 -6.28
N PHE A 82 1.26 -6.50 -5.54
CA PHE A 82 1.34 -6.48 -4.09
C PHE A 82 2.76 -6.83 -3.66
N GLU A 83 3.34 -7.85 -4.25
CA GLU A 83 4.69 -8.29 -3.87
C GLU A 83 5.74 -7.24 -4.21
N ALA A 84 5.57 -6.55 -5.33
CA ALA A 84 6.52 -5.53 -5.72
C ALA A 84 6.60 -4.42 -4.67
N VAL A 85 5.51 -4.14 -3.98
CA VAL A 85 5.50 -3.13 -2.93
C VAL A 85 5.99 -3.72 -1.61
N ALA A 86 5.40 -4.86 -1.20
CA ALA A 86 5.63 -5.39 0.14
C ALA A 86 7.09 -5.79 0.37
N PHE A 87 7.71 -6.42 -0.63
CA PHE A 87 9.08 -6.90 -0.46
C PHE A 87 10.13 -5.81 -0.54
N LYS A 88 9.75 -4.56 -0.86
CA LYS A 88 10.70 -3.46 -0.85
C LYS A 88 10.66 -2.64 0.42
N LEU A 89 9.69 -2.89 1.29
CA LEU A 89 9.55 -2.11 2.50
C LEU A 89 10.58 -2.53 3.55
N LYS A 90 10.86 -1.62 4.45
CA LYS A 90 11.62 -1.92 5.65
C LYS A 90 10.65 -2.28 6.74
N ALA A 91 11.10 -3.06 7.71
CA ALA A 91 10.23 -3.46 8.82
C ALA A 91 9.63 -2.22 9.50
N GLY A 92 8.34 -2.23 9.67
CA GLY A 92 7.58 -1.13 10.25
C GLY A 92 7.12 -0.09 9.26
N GLU A 93 7.65 -0.09 8.06
CA GLU A 93 7.33 0.94 7.07
C GLU A 93 5.95 0.71 6.47
N VAL A 94 5.24 1.81 6.19
CA VAL A 94 3.93 1.80 5.57
C VAL A 94 4.08 2.29 4.13
N SER A 95 3.51 1.57 3.19
CA SER A 95 3.65 1.92 1.78
C SER A 95 2.77 3.09 1.37
N GLU A 96 3.02 3.61 0.18
CA GLU A 96 2.05 4.44 -0.52
C GLU A 96 0.90 3.55 -0.97
N ILE A 97 -0.19 4.17 -1.41
CA ILE A 97 -1.32 3.44 -1.95
C ILE A 97 -0.95 2.91 -3.34
N PHE A 98 -1.34 1.67 -3.62
CA PHE A 98 -1.09 1.05 -4.91
C PHE A 98 -2.30 0.23 -5.33
N GLU A 99 -2.35 -0.12 -6.60
CA GLU A 99 -3.49 -0.83 -7.17
C GLU A 99 -3.13 -2.26 -7.53
N THR A 100 -4.07 -3.18 -7.32
CA THR A 100 -3.98 -4.54 -7.83
C THR A 100 -5.32 -4.85 -8.50
N THR A 101 -5.49 -6.06 -9.02
CA THR A 101 -6.76 -6.46 -9.60
C THR A 101 -7.89 -6.47 -8.58
N TYR A 102 -7.59 -6.46 -7.28
CA TYR A 102 -8.61 -6.49 -6.24
C TYR A 102 -9.07 -5.08 -5.83
N GLY A 103 -8.30 -4.07 -6.13
CA GLY A 103 -8.62 -2.70 -5.77
C GLY A 103 -7.38 -1.96 -5.30
N TYR A 104 -7.56 -1.07 -4.34
CA TYR A 104 -6.47 -0.25 -3.85
C TYR A 104 -6.07 -0.68 -2.45
N HIS A 105 -4.77 -0.67 -2.19
CA HIS A 105 -4.22 -1.13 -0.92
C HIS A 105 -3.20 -0.15 -0.40
N PHE A 106 -2.94 -0.20 0.89
CA PHE A 106 -1.62 0.13 1.41
C PHE A 106 -1.22 -0.99 2.39
N VAL A 107 0.07 -1.16 2.57
CA VAL A 107 0.58 -2.30 3.33
C VAL A 107 1.65 -1.82 4.29
N GLN A 108 1.71 -2.44 5.46
CA GLN A 108 2.80 -2.25 6.41
C GLN A 108 3.59 -3.55 6.50
N LEU A 109 4.91 -3.44 6.45
CA LEU A 109 5.76 -4.59 6.65
C LEU A 109 5.94 -4.77 8.15
N VAL A 110 5.41 -5.86 8.69
CA VAL A 110 5.47 -6.09 10.11
C VAL A 110 6.79 -6.71 10.52
N ALA A 111 7.27 -7.67 9.76
CA ALA A 111 8.52 -8.35 10.08
C ALA A 111 9.13 -8.99 8.86
N ILE A 112 10.46 -9.12 8.86
CA ILE A 112 11.20 -9.84 7.84
C ILE A 112 11.90 -11.00 8.56
N ARG A 113 11.70 -12.21 8.03
CA ARG A 113 12.33 -13.39 8.60
C ARG A 113 12.98 -14.17 7.47
N GLY A 114 14.21 -13.81 7.11
CA GLY A 114 14.90 -14.41 5.96
C GLY A 114 14.20 -14.04 4.67
N ASP A 115 13.71 -15.03 3.95
CA ASP A 115 12.99 -14.80 2.69
C ASP A 115 11.50 -14.64 2.90
N VAL A 116 11.05 -14.59 4.12
CA VAL A 116 9.63 -14.56 4.46
C VAL A 116 9.29 -13.23 5.08
N ILE A 117 8.13 -12.69 4.76
CA ILE A 117 7.67 -11.45 5.38
C ILE A 117 6.29 -11.63 6.00
N ASP A 118 6.03 -10.84 7.02
CA ASP A 118 4.71 -10.72 7.62
C ASP A 118 4.23 -9.31 7.32
N VAL A 119 2.99 -9.18 6.87
CA VAL A 119 2.46 -7.88 6.48
C VAL A 119 1.09 -7.66 7.07
N ARG A 120 0.68 -6.41 7.06
CA ARG A 120 -0.70 -6.00 7.39
C ARG A 120 -1.14 -5.04 6.29
N HIS A 121 -2.35 -5.21 5.78
CA HIS A 121 -2.80 -4.33 4.70
C HIS A 121 -4.26 -3.97 4.88
N ILE A 122 -4.69 -2.95 4.16
CA ILE A 122 -6.09 -2.57 4.05
C ILE A 122 -6.40 -2.46 2.56
N LEU A 123 -7.50 -3.09 2.17
CA LEU A 123 -7.98 -3.09 0.79
C LEU A 123 -9.31 -2.35 0.72
N ILE A 124 -9.43 -1.46 -0.24
CA ILE A 124 -10.72 -0.84 -0.57
C ILE A 124 -10.95 -1.04 -2.07
N THR A 125 -12.09 -1.58 -2.39
CA THR A 125 -12.46 -1.81 -3.78
C THR A 125 -13.38 -0.68 -4.25
N PRO A 126 -13.12 -0.08 -5.40
CA PRO A 126 -14.02 0.95 -5.90
C PRO A 126 -15.42 0.38 -6.10
N LYS A 127 -16.43 1.14 -5.73
CA LYS A 127 -17.78 0.68 -5.91
C LYS A 127 -18.20 0.91 -7.34
N THR A 128 -18.77 -0.10 -7.96
CA THR A 128 -19.22 0.06 -9.31
C THR A 128 -20.69 0.46 -9.28
N ASN A 129 -21.03 1.35 -10.16
CA ASN A 129 -22.43 1.72 -10.30
C ASN A 129 -23.03 0.73 -11.25
N SER A 130 -23.36 -0.43 -10.76
CA SER A 130 -24.00 -1.38 -11.64
C SER A 130 -25.47 -1.05 -11.70
N LYS A 131 -26.00 -1.15 -12.85
CA LYS A 131 -27.39 -0.87 -13.03
C LYS A 131 -28.19 -2.08 -12.90
#